data_bb12394c0bfa3f796a070008161171ea
#
_entry.id   bb12394c0bfa3f796a070008161171ea
#
_cell.length_a   1.000
_cell.length_b   1.000
_cell.length_c   1.000
_cell.angle_alpha   90.00
_cell.angle_beta   90.00
_cell.angle_gamma   90.00
#
_symmetry.space_group_name_H-M   'P 1'
#
loop_
_entity.id
_entity.type
_entity.pdbx_description
1 polymer ?
#
loop_
_entity_poly.entity_id
_entity_poly.type
_entity_poly.pdbx_seq_one_letter_code
_entity_poly.pdbx_strand_id
1 'polypeptide(L)'
;ESSSILKYLADKTGSPAYPKDPRQRAHVNERMDWFNTGFYRDFSYGFLYPQIFPFMKRTDDVVQAGTIAYGKDKALGWLKVLDGNLIGPRNNYLCGDTITIADYLGAMMVLGNEVIECNLAAYPNISRWMGNMKKLKNWAKVNEGFYQYVVEPNKGKEFVRI
;
A
#
# COMPACT_ATOMS: atom_id res chain seq x y z
N GLU A 1 -9.56 -3.50 12.89
CA GLU A 1 -9.14 -3.61 11.50
C GLU A 1 -9.34 -2.29 10.76
N SER A 2 -8.28 -1.78 10.10
CA SER A 2 -8.31 -0.48 9.41
C SER A 2 -9.41 -0.40 8.35
N SER A 3 -9.64 -1.48 7.61
CA SER A 3 -10.70 -1.54 6.59
C SER A 3 -12.10 -1.36 7.21
N SER A 4 -12.35 -1.98 8.36
CA SER A 4 -13.64 -1.84 9.07
C SER A 4 -13.84 -0.41 9.61
N ILE A 5 -12.77 0.20 10.11
CA ILE A 5 -12.79 1.59 10.58
C ILE A 5 -13.13 2.54 9.42
N LEU A 6 -12.47 2.38 8.26
CA LEU A 6 -12.74 3.20 7.08
C LEU A 6 -14.19 3.05 6.59
N LYS A 7 -14.71 1.82 6.51
CA LYS A 7 -16.10 1.54 6.13
C LYS A 7 -17.09 2.20 7.09
N TYR A 8 -16.88 2.02 8.41
CA TYR A 8 -17.73 2.62 9.43
C TYR A 8 -17.75 4.15 9.36
N LEU A 9 -16.57 4.78 9.26
CA LEU A 9 -16.46 6.23 9.18
C LEU A 9 -17.11 6.78 7.91
N ALA A 10 -16.90 6.11 6.77
CA ALA A 10 -17.49 6.52 5.52
C ALA A 10 -19.04 6.43 5.53
N ASP A 11 -19.58 5.35 6.09
CA ASP A 11 -21.05 5.22 6.25
C ASP A 11 -21.60 6.25 7.27
N LYS A 12 -20.93 6.42 8.40
CA LYS A 12 -21.34 7.38 9.44
C LYS A 12 -21.39 8.83 8.94
N THR A 13 -20.45 9.20 8.06
CA THR A 13 -20.36 10.56 7.51
C THR A 13 -21.08 10.74 6.19
N GLY A 14 -21.66 9.69 5.62
CA GLY A 14 -22.27 9.73 4.29
C GLY A 14 -21.25 10.02 3.19
N SER A 15 -20.00 9.59 3.35
CA SER A 15 -18.93 9.89 2.40
C SER A 15 -19.18 9.25 1.03
N PRO A 16 -19.06 10.02 -0.07
CA PRO A 16 -19.17 9.48 -1.42
C PRO A 16 -18.03 8.50 -1.77
N ALA A 17 -16.94 8.49 -1.01
CA ALA A 17 -15.82 7.55 -1.19
C ALA A 17 -16.18 6.09 -0.85
N TYR A 18 -17.35 5.84 -0.28
CA TYR A 18 -17.91 4.50 -0.09
C TYR A 18 -19.34 4.44 -0.62
N PRO A 19 -19.52 4.04 -1.88
CA PRO A 19 -20.81 4.11 -2.58
C PRO A 19 -21.92 3.35 -1.86
N LYS A 20 -23.15 3.84 -1.97
CA LYS A 20 -24.36 3.14 -1.47
C LYS A 20 -24.83 2.05 -2.44
N ASP A 21 -24.55 2.19 -3.74
CA ASP A 21 -24.88 1.18 -4.72
C ASP A 21 -24.16 -0.13 -4.41
N PRO A 22 -24.88 -1.26 -4.28
CA PRO A 22 -24.30 -2.52 -3.84
C PRO A 22 -23.20 -3.05 -4.77
N ARG A 23 -23.31 -2.85 -6.08
CA ARG A 23 -22.33 -3.32 -7.06
C ARG A 23 -21.03 -2.53 -6.96
N GLN A 24 -21.12 -1.20 -6.89
CA GLN A 24 -19.97 -0.33 -6.71
C GLN A 24 -19.30 -0.60 -5.35
N ARG A 25 -20.10 -0.76 -4.30
CA ARG A 25 -19.63 -1.09 -2.95
C ARG A 25 -18.91 -2.43 -2.89
N ALA A 26 -19.42 -3.46 -3.56
CA ALA A 26 -18.78 -4.76 -3.68
C ALA A 26 -17.39 -4.64 -4.35
N HIS A 27 -17.28 -3.82 -5.40
CA HIS A 27 -16.02 -3.55 -6.08
C HIS A 27 -14.99 -2.84 -5.17
N VAL A 28 -15.43 -1.84 -4.39
CA VAL A 28 -14.57 -1.20 -3.37
C VAL A 28 -14.09 -2.23 -2.34
N ASN A 29 -14.99 -3.08 -1.84
CA ASN A 29 -14.64 -4.12 -0.86
C ASN A 29 -13.65 -5.13 -1.43
N GLU A 30 -13.85 -5.59 -2.68
CA GLU A 30 -12.91 -6.48 -3.37
C GLU A 30 -11.48 -5.90 -3.39
N ARG A 31 -11.34 -4.60 -3.72
CA ARG A 31 -10.03 -3.94 -3.71
C ARG A 31 -9.43 -3.88 -2.30
N MET A 32 -10.23 -3.55 -1.30
CA MET A 32 -9.77 -3.51 0.10
C MET A 32 -9.34 -4.90 0.59
N ASP A 33 -10.10 -5.94 0.27
CA ASP A 33 -9.78 -7.32 0.67
C ASP A 33 -8.52 -7.82 -0.06
N TRP A 34 -8.34 -7.49 -1.35
CA TRP A 34 -7.13 -7.79 -2.09
C TRP A 34 -5.88 -7.21 -1.40
N PHE A 35 -5.95 -5.96 -0.96
CA PHE A 35 -4.85 -5.35 -0.20
C PHE A 35 -4.62 -6.06 1.13
N ASN A 36 -5.66 -6.29 1.93
CA ASN A 36 -5.53 -6.86 3.27
C ASN A 36 -5.04 -8.31 3.25
N THR A 37 -5.54 -9.14 2.35
CA THR A 37 -5.30 -10.60 2.38
C THR A 37 -4.09 -11.02 1.57
N GLY A 38 -3.73 -10.29 0.53
CA GLY A 38 -2.64 -10.60 -0.38
C GLY A 38 -1.46 -9.63 -0.27
N PHE A 39 -1.65 -8.43 -0.82
CA PHE A 39 -0.59 -7.45 -0.93
C PHE A 39 0.09 -7.13 0.41
N TYR A 40 -0.66 -6.80 1.44
CA TYR A 40 -0.14 -6.40 2.74
C TYR A 40 0.62 -7.52 3.44
N ARG A 41 0.09 -8.76 3.33
CA ARG A 41 0.77 -9.94 3.90
C ARG A 41 2.18 -10.11 3.29
N ASP A 42 2.29 -10.04 1.97
CA ASP A 42 3.54 -10.40 1.29
C ASP A 42 4.47 -9.18 1.14
N PHE A 43 3.94 -8.02 0.76
CA PHE A 43 4.73 -6.80 0.61
C PHE A 43 5.20 -6.25 1.96
N SER A 44 4.28 -6.10 2.92
CA SER A 44 4.64 -5.50 4.21
C SER A 44 5.25 -6.54 5.16
N TYR A 45 4.51 -7.58 5.53
CA TYR A 45 4.96 -8.56 6.52
C TYR A 45 6.04 -9.51 5.99
N GLY A 46 5.99 -9.87 4.71
CA GLY A 46 6.96 -10.79 4.10
C GLY A 46 8.25 -10.12 3.65
N PHE A 47 8.17 -8.88 3.15
CA PHE A 47 9.31 -8.22 2.54
C PHE A 47 9.80 -7.00 3.32
N LEU A 48 8.91 -6.05 3.63
CA LEU A 48 9.28 -4.75 4.17
C LEU A 48 9.63 -4.82 5.68
N TYR A 49 8.71 -5.32 6.50
CA TYR A 49 8.82 -5.28 7.96
C TYR A 49 9.99 -6.09 8.53
N PRO A 50 10.35 -7.27 8.00
CA PRO A 50 11.55 -7.98 8.46
C PRO A 50 12.84 -7.21 8.27
N GLN A 51 12.86 -6.20 7.40
CA GLN A 51 14.03 -5.35 7.17
C GLN A 51 14.05 -4.11 8.09
N ILE A 52 12.87 -3.60 8.49
CA ILE A 52 12.73 -2.32 9.19
C ILE A 52 12.62 -2.53 10.71
N PHE A 53 11.84 -3.51 11.14
CA PHE A 53 11.50 -3.69 12.55
C PHE A 53 12.33 -4.81 13.20
N PRO A 54 13.16 -4.49 14.23
CA PRO A 54 14.01 -5.50 14.89
C PRO A 54 13.23 -6.71 15.42
N PHE A 55 12.00 -6.50 15.95
CA PHE A 55 11.15 -7.57 16.49
C PHE A 55 10.52 -8.46 15.39
N MET A 56 10.61 -8.06 14.12
CA MET A 56 10.18 -8.85 12.96
C MET A 56 11.34 -9.58 12.27
N LYS A 57 12.58 -9.21 12.61
CA LYS A 57 13.77 -9.85 12.07
C LYS A 57 13.87 -11.30 12.57
N ARG A 58 14.24 -12.22 11.68
CA ARG A 58 14.53 -13.61 12.04
C ARG A 58 15.87 -13.67 12.76
N THR A 59 16.01 -14.58 13.72
CA THR A 59 17.24 -14.73 14.51
C THR A 59 18.40 -15.36 13.73
N ASP A 60 18.08 -16.19 12.73
CA ASP A 60 19.03 -16.81 11.83
C ASP A 60 19.14 -16.01 10.54
N ASP A 61 20.35 -15.65 10.12
CA ASP A 61 20.59 -14.78 8.96
C ASP A 61 20.24 -15.46 7.63
N VAL A 62 20.36 -16.79 7.51
CA VAL A 62 19.95 -17.54 6.31
C VAL A 62 18.43 -17.52 6.18
N VAL A 63 17.74 -17.77 7.30
CA VAL A 63 16.27 -17.69 7.36
C VAL A 63 15.79 -16.26 7.08
N GLN A 64 16.48 -15.25 7.60
CA GLN A 64 16.17 -13.83 7.34
C GLN A 64 16.30 -13.52 5.85
N ALA A 65 17.42 -13.86 5.23
CA ALA A 65 17.66 -13.62 3.81
C ALA A 65 16.63 -14.36 2.93
N GLY A 66 16.34 -15.61 3.25
CA GLY A 66 15.31 -16.40 2.56
C GLY A 66 13.91 -15.81 2.71
N THR A 67 13.55 -15.30 3.89
CA THR A 67 12.27 -14.63 4.14
C THR A 67 12.12 -13.39 3.26
N ILE A 68 13.16 -12.55 3.22
CA ILE A 68 13.16 -11.32 2.41
C ILE A 68 13.12 -11.64 0.91
N ALA A 69 13.90 -12.62 0.44
CA ALA A 69 13.92 -13.02 -0.96
C ALA A 69 12.56 -13.55 -1.42
N TYR A 70 11.92 -14.41 -0.63
CA TYR A 70 10.58 -14.91 -0.91
C TYR A 70 9.54 -13.78 -0.91
N GLY A 71 9.57 -12.91 0.11
CA GLY A 71 8.67 -11.77 0.21
C GLY A 71 8.82 -10.81 -0.97
N LYS A 72 10.06 -10.55 -1.42
CA LYS A 72 10.35 -9.75 -2.62
C LYS A 72 9.72 -10.35 -3.87
N ASP A 73 9.91 -11.66 -4.11
CA ASP A 73 9.31 -12.36 -5.26
C ASP A 73 7.78 -12.20 -5.28
N LYS A 74 7.13 -12.42 -4.14
CA LYS A 74 5.67 -12.22 -4.00
C LYS A 74 5.26 -10.76 -4.21
N ALA A 75 5.99 -9.82 -3.62
CA ALA A 75 5.74 -8.39 -3.76
C ALA A 75 5.81 -7.94 -5.22
N LEU A 76 6.80 -8.42 -6.00
CA LEU A 76 6.90 -8.13 -7.43
C LEU A 76 5.67 -8.62 -8.21
N GLY A 77 5.15 -9.80 -7.88
CA GLY A 77 3.90 -10.33 -8.47
C GLY A 77 2.70 -9.42 -8.18
N TRP A 78 2.55 -9.01 -6.91
CA TRP A 78 1.47 -8.12 -6.50
C TRP A 78 1.57 -6.73 -7.15
N LEU A 79 2.77 -6.16 -7.26
CA LEU A 79 2.96 -4.86 -7.92
C LEU A 79 2.59 -4.93 -9.42
N LYS A 80 2.91 -6.02 -10.11
CA LYS A 80 2.49 -6.21 -11.52
C LYS A 80 0.96 -6.25 -11.66
N VAL A 81 0.27 -6.95 -10.75
CA VAL A 81 -1.20 -7.00 -10.73
C VAL A 81 -1.79 -5.63 -10.42
N LEU A 82 -1.24 -4.94 -9.42
CA LEU A 82 -1.69 -3.60 -9.04
C LEU A 82 -1.54 -2.61 -10.20
N ASP A 83 -0.36 -2.58 -10.81
CA ASP A 83 -0.06 -1.67 -11.92
C ASP A 83 -0.91 -1.95 -13.16
N GLY A 84 -0.88 -3.20 -13.64
CA GLY A 84 -1.46 -3.56 -14.93
C GLY A 84 -2.97 -3.79 -14.90
N ASN A 85 -3.49 -4.37 -13.81
CA ASN A 85 -4.87 -4.86 -13.77
C ASN A 85 -5.77 -4.02 -12.87
N LEU A 86 -5.34 -3.64 -11.65
CA LEU A 86 -6.22 -2.95 -10.73
C LEU A 86 -6.32 -1.46 -11.05
N ILE A 87 -5.20 -0.81 -11.34
CA ILE A 87 -5.15 0.59 -11.78
C ILE A 87 -5.23 0.64 -13.30
N GLY A 88 -4.27 0.01 -13.98
CA GLY A 88 -4.17 0.02 -15.43
C GLY A 88 -3.91 1.43 -15.99
N PRO A 89 -3.83 1.58 -17.34
CA PRO A 89 -3.45 2.83 -17.97
C PRO A 89 -4.54 3.92 -17.96
N ARG A 90 -5.78 3.56 -17.69
CA ARG A 90 -6.94 4.45 -17.84
C ARG A 90 -7.50 4.99 -16.54
N ASN A 91 -7.40 4.25 -15.43
CA ASN A 91 -8.00 4.65 -14.17
C ASN A 91 -7.11 5.60 -13.37
N ASN A 92 -7.70 6.63 -12.81
CA ASN A 92 -7.01 7.55 -11.89
C ASN A 92 -6.89 6.98 -10.47
N TYR A 93 -7.81 6.07 -10.11
CA TYR A 93 -7.94 5.43 -8.80
C TYR A 93 -8.27 3.94 -8.93
N LEU A 94 -8.27 3.19 -7.84
CA LEU A 94 -8.45 1.74 -7.81
C LEU A 94 -9.82 1.26 -8.34
N CYS A 95 -10.84 2.10 -8.23
CA CYS A 95 -12.20 1.77 -8.68
C CYS A 95 -12.68 2.66 -9.86
N GLY A 96 -11.75 3.23 -10.63
CA GLY A 96 -12.05 4.10 -11.78
C GLY A 96 -11.52 5.52 -11.60
N ASP A 97 -12.32 6.53 -11.95
CA ASP A 97 -11.90 7.93 -11.93
C ASP A 97 -12.25 8.68 -10.65
N THR A 98 -12.98 8.05 -9.75
CA THR A 98 -13.38 8.63 -8.46
C THR A 98 -12.67 7.92 -7.31
N ILE A 99 -12.09 8.72 -6.40
CA ILE A 99 -11.42 8.21 -5.20
C ILE A 99 -12.40 7.47 -4.29
N THR A 100 -11.95 6.34 -3.74
CA THR A 100 -12.72 5.52 -2.79
C THR A 100 -11.92 5.23 -1.52
N ILE A 101 -12.57 4.62 -0.52
CA ILE A 101 -11.85 4.18 0.70
C ILE A 101 -10.82 3.08 0.41
N ALA A 102 -10.93 2.38 -0.72
CA ALA A 102 -9.90 1.43 -1.15
C ALA A 102 -8.58 2.15 -1.49
N ASP A 103 -8.64 3.35 -2.07
CA ASP A 103 -7.48 4.16 -2.37
C ASP A 103 -6.78 4.64 -1.09
N TYR A 104 -7.55 5.10 -0.11
CA TYR A 104 -6.99 5.50 1.18
C TYR A 104 -6.29 4.33 1.88
N LEU A 105 -6.87 3.13 1.86
CA LEU A 105 -6.27 1.94 2.45
C LEU A 105 -5.02 1.51 1.68
N GLY A 106 -5.15 1.34 0.37
CA GLY A 106 -4.09 0.82 -0.49
C GLY A 106 -2.87 1.74 -0.58
N ALA A 107 -3.09 3.06 -0.67
CA ALA A 107 -2.01 4.03 -0.74
C ALA A 107 -1.11 3.99 0.51
N MET A 108 -1.68 3.80 1.70
CA MET A 108 -0.90 3.67 2.94
C MET A 108 -0.05 2.40 2.96
N MET A 109 -0.54 1.31 2.38
CA MET A 109 0.24 0.06 2.29
C MET A 109 1.38 0.20 1.27
N VAL A 110 1.12 0.82 0.11
CA VAL A 110 2.14 1.06 -0.90
C VAL A 110 3.16 2.11 -0.44
N LEU A 111 2.74 3.11 0.33
CA LEU A 111 3.63 4.16 0.87
C LEU A 111 4.82 3.58 1.67
N GLY A 112 4.66 2.39 2.25
CA GLY A 112 5.75 1.67 2.90
C GLY A 112 7.01 1.49 2.06
N ASN A 113 6.89 1.51 0.71
CA ASN A 113 8.03 1.43 -0.20
C ASN A 113 9.07 2.55 0.02
N GLU A 114 8.64 3.72 0.49
CA GLU A 114 9.52 4.87 0.69
C GLU A 114 10.48 4.69 1.87
N VAL A 115 10.15 3.81 2.82
CA VAL A 115 11.01 3.52 3.97
C VAL A 115 12.31 2.84 3.55
N ILE A 116 12.25 1.99 2.52
CA ILE A 116 13.41 1.26 1.98
C ILE A 116 13.83 1.79 0.60
N GLU A 117 13.32 2.97 0.24
CA GLU A 117 13.69 3.66 -1.01
C GLU A 117 13.49 2.79 -2.27
N CYS A 118 12.39 2.03 -2.36
CA CYS A 118 12.05 1.25 -3.55
C CYS A 118 11.79 2.16 -4.75
N ASN A 119 12.33 1.77 -5.91
CA ASN A 119 12.08 2.48 -7.15
C ASN A 119 10.86 1.89 -7.87
N LEU A 120 9.74 2.61 -7.86
CA LEU A 120 8.52 2.21 -8.56
C LEU A 120 8.44 2.71 -10.02
N ALA A 121 9.55 3.16 -10.62
CA ALA A 121 9.56 3.66 -12.01
C ALA A 121 9.13 2.61 -13.04
N ALA A 122 9.35 1.31 -12.75
CA ALA A 122 8.86 0.21 -13.57
C ALA A 122 7.33 0.02 -13.53
N TYR A 123 6.63 0.73 -12.64
CA TYR A 123 5.19 0.66 -12.39
C TYR A 123 4.53 2.03 -12.61
N PRO A 124 4.38 2.48 -13.87
CA PRO A 124 3.94 3.85 -14.16
C PRO A 124 2.52 4.16 -13.71
N ASN A 125 1.63 3.16 -13.67
CA ASN A 125 0.25 3.34 -13.21
C ASN A 125 0.20 3.51 -11.69
N ILE A 126 0.99 2.73 -10.94
CA ILE A 126 1.16 2.92 -9.49
C ILE A 126 1.75 4.30 -9.21
N SER A 127 2.78 4.71 -9.93
CA SER A 127 3.42 6.02 -9.76
C SER A 127 2.44 7.16 -10.00
N ARG A 128 1.61 7.08 -11.05
CA ARG A 128 0.53 8.03 -11.35
C ARG A 128 -0.50 8.08 -10.21
N TRP A 129 -1.01 6.92 -9.79
CA TRP A 129 -1.99 6.81 -8.72
C TRP A 129 -1.46 7.37 -7.39
N MET A 130 -0.26 6.96 -6.98
CA MET A 130 0.38 7.50 -5.77
C MET A 130 0.61 9.02 -5.88
N GLY A 131 0.96 9.52 -7.07
CA GLY A 131 1.04 10.95 -7.35
C GLY A 131 -0.30 11.67 -7.15
N ASN A 132 -1.42 11.06 -7.55
CA ASN A 132 -2.76 11.59 -7.29
C ASN A 132 -3.09 11.59 -5.78
N MET A 133 -2.75 10.52 -5.07
CA MET A 133 -2.97 10.45 -3.62
C MET A 133 -2.14 11.50 -2.86
N LYS A 134 -0.89 11.71 -3.25
CA LYS A 134 0.00 12.71 -2.62
C LYS A 134 -0.45 14.16 -2.83
N LYS A 135 -1.26 14.43 -3.85
CA LYS A 135 -1.85 15.76 -4.09
C LYS A 135 -3.08 16.07 -3.22
N LEU A 136 -3.58 15.11 -2.46
CA LEU A 136 -4.72 15.35 -1.57
C LEU A 136 -4.38 16.40 -0.51
N LYS A 137 -5.30 17.34 -0.28
CA LYS A 137 -5.14 18.53 0.61
C LYS A 137 -4.49 18.21 1.97
N ASN A 138 -4.84 17.08 2.57
CA ASN A 138 -4.38 16.73 3.91
C ASN A 138 -3.27 15.66 3.90
N TRP A 139 -2.76 15.26 2.74
CA TRP A 139 -1.78 14.19 2.64
C TRP A 139 -0.55 14.43 3.52
N ALA A 140 0.08 15.57 3.41
CA ALA A 140 1.29 15.88 4.18
C ALA A 140 1.02 15.84 5.69
N LYS A 141 -0.08 16.45 6.14
CA LYS A 141 -0.45 16.48 7.56
C LYS A 141 -0.74 15.09 8.12
N VAL A 142 -1.48 14.27 7.38
CA VAL A 142 -1.85 12.91 7.83
C VAL A 142 -0.64 12.00 7.90
N ASN A 143 0.34 12.18 7.01
CA ASN A 143 1.52 11.33 6.91
C ASN A 143 2.76 11.90 7.61
N GLU A 144 2.67 13.06 8.28
CA GLU A 144 3.79 13.70 8.97
C GLU A 144 4.50 12.74 9.94
N GLY A 145 3.73 12.08 10.80
CA GLY A 145 4.28 11.11 11.75
C GLY A 145 4.93 9.91 11.08
N PHE A 146 4.38 9.42 9.96
CA PHE A 146 4.99 8.33 9.20
C PHE A 146 6.36 8.75 8.64
N TYR A 147 6.46 9.91 8.04
CA TYR A 147 7.73 10.43 7.54
C TYR A 147 8.74 10.67 8.66
N GLN A 148 8.32 11.34 9.73
CA GLN A 148 9.20 11.70 10.85
C GLN A 148 9.71 10.47 11.62
N TYR A 149 8.84 9.50 11.91
CA TYR A 149 9.18 8.40 12.83
C TYR A 149 9.50 7.07 12.14
N VAL A 150 9.19 6.94 10.85
CA VAL A 150 9.44 5.70 10.11
C VAL A 150 10.38 5.91 8.93
N VAL A 151 10.15 6.90 8.08
CA VAL A 151 11.00 7.11 6.90
C VAL A 151 12.36 7.69 7.28
N GLU A 152 12.38 8.85 7.95
CA GLU A 152 13.64 9.54 8.28
C GLU A 152 14.64 8.71 9.09
N PRO A 153 14.25 7.93 10.13
CA PRO A 153 15.19 7.07 10.85
C PRO A 153 15.79 5.93 10.03
N ASN A 154 15.19 5.59 8.89
CA ASN A 154 15.64 4.52 8.01
C ASN A 154 16.37 5.01 6.76
N LYS A 155 16.42 6.31 6.56
CA LYS A 155 17.07 6.93 5.41
C LYS A 155 18.56 6.60 5.34
N GLY A 156 19.03 6.21 4.17
CA GLY A 156 20.43 5.86 3.94
C GLY A 156 20.87 4.50 4.50
N LYS A 157 19.97 3.73 5.11
CA LYS A 157 20.27 2.34 5.49
C LYS A 157 20.28 1.42 4.27
N GLU A 158 21.04 0.34 4.38
CA GLU A 158 21.06 -0.69 3.34
C GLU A 158 19.86 -1.63 3.49
N PHE A 159 19.09 -1.74 2.42
CA PHE A 159 17.92 -2.62 2.30
C PHE A 159 17.93 -3.37 0.97
N VAL A 160 17.35 -4.56 0.96
CA VAL A 160 16.99 -5.21 -0.28
C VAL A 160 15.80 -4.43 -0.88
N ARG A 161 15.97 -3.91 -2.09
CA ARG A 161 14.97 -3.05 -2.77
C ARG A 161 14.30 -3.77 -3.94
N ILE A 162 13.15 -3.24 -4.37
CA ILE A 162 12.44 -3.58 -5.61
C ILE A 162 12.78 -2.53 -6.66
#